data_c1dd8b141d7d5d5f3043fd9f61aa3afd
#
_entry.id   c1dd8b141d7d5d5f3043fd9f61aa3afd
#
_cell.length_a   1.000
_cell.length_b   1.000
_cell.length_c   1.000
_cell.angle_alpha   90.00
_cell.angle_beta   90.00
_cell.angle_gamma   90.00
#
_symmetry.space_group_name_H-M   'P 1'
#
loop_
_entity.id
_entity.type
_entity.pdbx_description
1 polymer ?
#
loop_
_entity_poly.entity_id
_entity_poly.type
_entity_poly.pdbx_seq_one_letter_code
_entity_poly.pdbx_strand_id
1 'polypeptide(L)'
;MKCYTCGNIYSEHEGTLELHNKSIGSYNIYLAKYYKCEGCGALLFPKETAKKIASKEEELRNNLIRKLPVDEFIVATEAADILGITKQAFHKHRRIKNGFIYSVILGGKRLYNKKSVQLFKETKDGRFNLSKQIAKEVVRYFFVSDSTVPSNIAYLNNTESVPKHPWIKKEITKPNYSSYIH
;
A
#
# COMPACT_ATOMS: atom_id res chain seq x y z
N MET A 1 25.15 -16.65 -20.64
CA MET A 1 25.65 -16.17 -19.33
C MET A 1 25.31 -17.22 -18.27
N LYS A 2 26.22 -17.56 -17.35
CA LYS A 2 25.98 -18.58 -16.31
C LYS A 2 25.24 -17.98 -15.12
N CYS A 3 24.32 -18.74 -14.55
CA CYS A 3 23.55 -18.36 -13.37
C CYS A 3 24.44 -18.35 -12.12
N TYR A 4 24.40 -17.27 -11.33
CA TYR A 4 25.18 -17.15 -10.10
C TYR A 4 24.70 -18.09 -8.98
N THR A 5 23.45 -18.57 -9.06
CA THR A 5 22.84 -19.44 -8.03
C THR A 5 23.09 -20.91 -8.28
N CYS A 6 22.95 -21.41 -9.53
CA CYS A 6 23.03 -22.84 -9.83
C CYS A 6 23.99 -23.21 -10.95
N GLY A 7 24.67 -22.23 -11.59
CA GLY A 7 25.63 -22.44 -12.67
C GLY A 7 25.05 -22.73 -14.05
N ASN A 8 23.72 -22.95 -14.20
CA ASN A 8 23.07 -23.18 -15.47
C ASN A 8 23.02 -21.91 -16.32
N ILE A 9 22.56 -22.05 -17.58
CA ILE A 9 22.54 -20.96 -18.53
C ILE A 9 21.27 -20.11 -18.36
N TYR A 10 21.38 -18.81 -18.54
CA TYR A 10 20.25 -17.88 -18.67
C TYR A 10 19.76 -17.87 -20.11
N SER A 11 18.45 -18.05 -20.31
CA SER A 11 17.74 -17.79 -21.59
C SER A 11 17.15 -16.37 -21.58
N GLU A 12 17.15 -15.73 -22.73
CA GLU A 12 16.54 -14.40 -22.92
C GLU A 12 15.05 -14.52 -23.17
N HIS A 13 14.27 -13.67 -22.50
CA HIS A 13 12.82 -13.58 -22.64
C HIS A 13 12.41 -12.13 -22.85
N GLU A 14 11.34 -11.95 -23.66
CA GLU A 14 10.68 -10.65 -23.84
C GLU A 14 9.17 -10.85 -23.72
N GLY A 15 8.50 -10.01 -22.92
CA GLY A 15 7.05 -10.10 -22.74
C GLY A 15 6.55 -9.44 -21.48
N THR A 16 5.37 -9.87 -21.03
CA THR A 16 4.79 -9.45 -19.77
C THR A 16 5.43 -10.21 -18.61
N LEU A 17 6.01 -9.47 -17.67
CA LEU A 17 6.64 -10.01 -16.48
C LEU A 17 5.76 -9.72 -15.26
N GLU A 18 5.26 -10.77 -14.61
CA GLU A 18 4.56 -10.67 -13.34
C GLU A 18 5.57 -10.71 -12.19
N LEU A 19 5.51 -9.71 -11.32
CA LEU A 19 6.36 -9.58 -10.14
C LEU A 19 5.51 -9.45 -8.89
N HIS A 20 6.07 -9.88 -7.76
CA HIS A 20 5.44 -9.74 -6.45
C HIS A 20 6.33 -8.95 -5.50
N ASN A 21 5.75 -7.91 -4.89
CA ASN A 21 6.41 -7.13 -3.85
C ASN A 21 5.59 -7.18 -2.56
N LYS A 22 6.24 -7.42 -1.42
CA LYS A 22 5.59 -7.57 -0.11
C LYS A 22 4.74 -6.38 0.31
N SER A 23 5.09 -5.17 -0.14
CA SER A 23 4.42 -3.92 0.24
C SER A 23 3.22 -3.58 -0.64
N ILE A 24 3.29 -3.90 -1.93
CA ILE A 24 2.32 -3.46 -2.93
C ILE A 24 1.52 -4.61 -3.57
N GLY A 25 1.92 -5.87 -3.35
CA GLY A 25 1.30 -7.05 -3.95
C GLY A 25 1.88 -7.41 -5.31
N SER A 26 1.10 -8.14 -6.14
CA SER A 26 1.49 -8.52 -7.51
C SER A 26 1.21 -7.39 -8.50
N TYR A 27 2.08 -7.26 -9.50
CA TYR A 27 1.96 -6.27 -10.58
C TYR A 27 2.67 -6.75 -11.83
N ASN A 28 2.30 -6.20 -12.99
CA ASN A 28 2.84 -6.57 -14.29
C ASN A 28 3.71 -5.46 -14.87
N ILE A 29 4.82 -5.86 -15.49
CA ILE A 29 5.66 -5.02 -16.35
C ILE A 29 5.49 -5.53 -17.80
N TYR A 30 4.94 -4.70 -18.65
CA TYR A 30 4.75 -5.01 -20.06
C TYR A 30 6.01 -4.73 -20.87
N LEU A 31 6.23 -5.52 -21.92
CA LEU A 31 7.38 -5.39 -22.82
C LEU A 31 8.71 -5.36 -22.07
N ALA A 32 8.84 -6.26 -21.10
CA ALA A 32 10.06 -6.40 -20.30
C ALA A 32 11.01 -7.37 -21.00
N LYS A 33 12.26 -6.97 -21.14
CA LYS A 33 13.37 -7.87 -21.48
C LYS A 33 14.02 -8.38 -20.21
N TYR A 34 14.14 -9.68 -20.04
CA TYR A 34 14.74 -10.29 -18.86
C TYR A 34 15.39 -11.62 -19.18
N TYR A 35 16.25 -12.07 -18.32
CA TYR A 35 16.89 -13.37 -18.40
C TYR A 35 16.35 -14.28 -17.32
N LYS A 36 15.97 -15.51 -17.67
CA LYS A 36 15.50 -16.53 -16.74
C LYS A 36 16.44 -17.73 -16.77
N CYS A 37 16.86 -18.17 -15.60
CA CYS A 37 17.68 -19.37 -15.49
C CYS A 37 16.83 -20.63 -15.73
N GLU A 38 17.27 -21.51 -16.63
CA GLU A 38 16.56 -22.74 -16.97
C GLU A 38 16.58 -23.77 -15.84
N GLY A 39 17.59 -23.69 -14.94
CA GLY A 39 17.71 -24.64 -13.84
C GLY A 39 16.96 -24.26 -12.57
N CYS A 40 17.10 -23.02 -12.10
CA CYS A 40 16.54 -22.58 -10.83
C CYS A 40 15.45 -21.48 -10.95
N GLY A 41 15.14 -21.04 -12.17
CA GLY A 41 14.13 -19.99 -12.41
C GLY A 41 14.55 -18.59 -11.97
N ALA A 42 15.79 -18.38 -11.52
CA ALA A 42 16.28 -17.07 -11.08
C ALA A 42 16.18 -16.06 -12.23
N LEU A 43 15.70 -14.85 -11.92
CA LEU A 43 15.55 -13.77 -12.88
C LEU A 43 16.70 -12.80 -12.79
N LEU A 44 17.14 -12.31 -13.95
CA LEU A 44 18.15 -11.26 -14.07
C LEU A 44 17.60 -10.18 -15.01
N PHE A 45 17.67 -8.93 -14.57
CA PHE A 45 17.12 -7.80 -15.32
C PHE A 45 18.19 -6.91 -15.91
N PRO A 46 18.12 -6.59 -17.22
CA PRO A 46 18.88 -5.49 -17.80
C PRO A 46 18.59 -4.17 -17.05
N LYS A 47 19.55 -3.25 -17.10
CA LYS A 47 19.46 -1.95 -16.40
C LYS A 47 18.17 -1.19 -16.73
N GLU A 48 17.71 -1.25 -17.96
CA GLU A 48 16.49 -0.58 -18.42
C GLU A 48 15.24 -1.21 -17.80
N THR A 49 15.14 -2.53 -17.81
CA THR A 49 14.04 -3.25 -17.17
C THR A 49 14.04 -3.03 -15.66
N ALA A 50 15.20 -3.05 -15.01
CA ALA A 50 15.33 -2.75 -13.59
C ALA A 50 14.84 -1.34 -13.25
N LYS A 51 15.12 -0.34 -14.10
CA LYS A 51 14.58 1.02 -13.94
C LYS A 51 13.07 1.07 -14.10
N LYS A 52 12.50 0.37 -15.11
CA LYS A 52 11.04 0.28 -15.31
C LYS A 52 10.36 -0.34 -14.08
N ILE A 53 10.94 -1.41 -13.53
CA ILE A 53 10.45 -2.08 -12.31
C ILE A 53 10.45 -1.09 -11.14
N ALA A 54 11.57 -0.43 -10.86
CA ALA A 54 11.70 0.52 -9.75
C ALA A 54 10.71 1.69 -9.87
N SER A 55 10.56 2.27 -11.06
CA SER A 55 9.62 3.35 -11.34
C SER A 55 8.17 2.90 -11.13
N LYS A 56 7.82 1.70 -11.60
CA LYS A 56 6.47 1.14 -11.45
C LYS A 56 6.14 0.82 -9.99
N GLU A 57 7.08 0.27 -9.25
CA GLU A 57 6.92 0.03 -7.81
C GLU A 57 6.72 1.32 -7.03
N GLU A 58 7.46 2.37 -7.36
CA GLU A 58 7.32 3.67 -6.71
C GLU A 58 5.96 4.30 -7.01
N GLU A 59 5.51 4.27 -8.27
CA GLU A 59 4.19 4.74 -8.69
C GLU A 59 3.07 4.02 -7.93
N LEU A 60 3.08 2.69 -7.94
CA LEU A 60 2.08 1.87 -7.26
C LEU A 60 2.06 2.12 -5.75
N ARG A 61 3.23 2.20 -5.14
CA ARG A 61 3.37 2.51 -3.71
C ARG A 61 2.77 3.88 -3.38
N ASN A 62 3.10 4.91 -4.15
CA ASN A 62 2.58 6.26 -3.96
C ASN A 62 1.06 6.31 -4.13
N ASN A 63 0.51 5.58 -5.10
CA ASN A 63 -0.92 5.49 -5.32
C ASN A 63 -1.64 4.78 -4.16
N LEU A 64 -1.05 3.73 -3.59
CA LEU A 64 -1.62 3.05 -2.43
C LEU A 64 -1.52 3.90 -1.16
N ILE A 65 -0.40 4.58 -0.93
CA ILE A 65 -0.23 5.47 0.24
C ILE A 65 -1.29 6.59 0.22
N ARG A 66 -1.60 7.16 -0.95
CA ARG A 66 -2.62 8.21 -1.09
C ARG A 66 -4.05 7.73 -0.79
N LYS A 67 -4.30 6.44 -0.81
CA LYS A 67 -5.60 5.83 -0.45
C LYS A 67 -5.76 5.58 1.06
N LEU A 68 -4.70 5.74 1.84
CA LEU A 68 -4.79 5.62 3.29
C LEU A 68 -5.51 6.83 3.88
N PRO A 69 -6.24 6.67 4.99
CA PRO A 69 -6.93 7.74 5.69
C PRO A 69 -5.96 8.85 6.12
N VAL A 70 -6.37 10.12 5.97
CA VAL A 70 -5.51 11.28 6.27
C VAL A 70 -5.20 11.39 7.76
N ASP A 71 -6.10 10.97 8.63
CA ASP A 71 -5.95 10.95 10.09
C ASP A 71 -4.88 9.97 10.59
N GLU A 72 -4.47 9.02 9.74
CA GLU A 72 -3.31 8.16 10.03
C GLU A 72 -1.95 8.84 9.78
N PHE A 73 -1.94 10.07 9.25
CA PHE A 73 -0.71 10.77 8.93
C PHE A 73 -0.38 11.87 9.96
N ILE A 74 0.88 11.90 10.36
CA ILE A 74 1.43 12.79 11.37
C ILE A 74 2.56 13.66 10.79
N VAL A 75 2.83 14.78 11.43
CA VAL A 75 3.94 15.67 11.06
C VAL A 75 5.30 15.12 11.49
N ALA A 76 6.38 15.65 10.90
CA ALA A 76 7.74 15.19 11.19
C ALA A 76 8.16 15.35 12.65
N THR A 77 7.64 16.35 13.36
CA THR A 77 7.88 16.55 14.81
C THR A 77 7.31 15.39 15.61
N GLU A 78 6.03 15.09 15.43
CA GLU A 78 5.36 13.98 16.13
C GLU A 78 5.99 12.62 15.78
N ALA A 79 6.38 12.42 14.51
CA ALA A 79 7.09 11.21 14.10
C ALA A 79 8.47 11.09 14.77
N ALA A 80 9.19 12.19 14.96
CA ALA A 80 10.45 12.22 15.65
C ALA A 80 10.29 11.91 17.14
N ASP A 81 9.26 12.46 17.79
CA ASP A 81 8.91 12.20 19.19
C ASP A 81 8.59 10.71 19.43
N ILE A 82 7.81 10.09 18.56
CA ILE A 82 7.52 8.64 18.62
C ILE A 82 8.82 7.82 18.57
N LEU A 83 9.77 8.23 17.72
CA LEU A 83 11.05 7.53 17.58
C LEU A 83 12.05 7.86 18.70
N GLY A 84 11.78 8.88 19.53
CA GLY A 84 12.70 9.35 20.59
C GLY A 84 13.94 10.05 20.04
N ILE A 85 13.84 10.74 18.89
CA ILE A 85 14.94 11.46 18.25
C ILE A 85 14.56 12.89 17.94
N THR A 86 15.56 13.76 17.74
CA THR A 86 15.29 15.13 17.35
C THR A 86 14.76 15.23 15.91
N LYS A 87 13.97 16.26 15.60
CA LYS A 87 13.47 16.54 14.25
C LYS A 87 14.61 16.61 13.21
N GLN A 88 15.76 17.18 13.60
CA GLN A 88 16.92 17.26 12.73
C GLN A 88 17.52 15.87 12.42
N ALA A 89 17.65 15.02 13.45
CA ALA A 89 18.10 13.64 13.29
C ALA A 89 17.12 12.84 12.43
N PHE A 90 15.80 13.04 12.60
CA PHE A 90 14.76 12.43 11.77
C PHE A 90 14.96 12.76 10.29
N HIS A 91 15.14 14.03 9.94
CA HIS A 91 15.34 14.43 8.54
C HIS A 91 16.67 13.96 7.95
N LYS A 92 17.71 13.78 8.77
CA LYS A 92 19.02 13.27 8.33
C LYS A 92 19.08 11.75 8.26
N HIS A 93 18.12 11.04 8.86
CA HIS A 93 18.16 9.59 8.98
C HIS A 93 18.08 8.89 7.61
N ARG A 94 19.14 8.14 7.25
CA ARG A 94 19.31 7.53 5.92
C ARG A 94 18.15 6.63 5.52
N ARG A 95 17.67 5.74 6.41
CA ARG A 95 16.57 4.82 6.12
C ARG A 95 15.25 5.57 5.89
N ILE A 96 14.97 6.63 6.65
CA ILE A 96 13.77 7.45 6.47
C ILE A 96 13.79 8.14 5.11
N LYS A 97 14.94 8.70 4.71
CA LYS A 97 15.12 9.25 3.36
C LYS A 97 14.92 8.22 2.25
N ASN A 98 15.32 6.99 2.50
CA ASN A 98 15.18 5.87 1.55
C ASN A 98 13.79 5.21 1.57
N GLY A 99 12.78 5.83 2.21
CA GLY A 99 11.39 5.36 2.18
C GLY A 99 11.09 4.16 3.07
N PHE A 100 11.85 3.94 4.13
CA PHE A 100 11.54 2.91 5.13
C PHE A 100 10.37 3.32 6.05
N ILE A 101 9.89 4.55 5.95
CA ILE A 101 8.65 5.03 6.55
C ILE A 101 7.80 5.61 5.42
N TYR A 102 6.54 5.20 5.34
CA TYR A 102 5.62 5.73 4.35
C TYR A 102 5.30 7.19 4.61
N SER A 103 5.33 7.99 3.56
CA SER A 103 5.06 9.42 3.64
C SER A 103 4.29 9.91 2.41
N VAL A 104 3.55 10.98 2.57
CA VAL A 104 2.81 11.67 1.51
C VAL A 104 3.10 13.17 1.60
N ILE A 105 3.03 13.86 0.46
CA ILE A 105 3.07 15.33 0.43
C ILE A 105 1.63 15.82 0.29
N LEU A 106 1.17 16.58 1.28
CA LEU A 106 -0.15 17.19 1.31
C LEU A 106 -0.01 18.67 1.69
N GLY A 107 -0.56 19.56 0.86
CA GLY A 107 -0.45 21.01 1.08
C GLY A 107 1.01 21.51 1.19
N GLY A 108 1.94 20.94 0.41
CA GLY A 108 3.37 21.29 0.45
C GLY A 108 4.13 20.75 1.67
N LYS A 109 3.47 20.06 2.59
CA LYS A 109 4.09 19.47 3.79
C LYS A 109 4.20 17.96 3.63
N ARG A 110 5.34 17.39 4.08
CA ARG A 110 5.52 15.94 4.14
C ARG A 110 4.96 15.41 5.45
N LEU A 111 3.98 14.51 5.34
CA LEU A 111 3.36 13.80 6.44
C LEU A 111 3.78 12.33 6.40
N TYR A 112 3.84 11.69 7.56
CA TYR A 112 4.33 10.33 7.75
C TYR A 112 3.22 9.45 8.33
N ASN A 113 3.04 8.24 7.79
CA ASN A 113 2.04 7.33 8.31
C ASN A 113 2.43 6.85 9.71
N LYS A 114 1.55 7.06 10.68
CA LYS A 114 1.77 6.80 12.12
C LYS A 114 2.12 5.33 12.38
N LYS A 115 1.38 4.40 11.77
CA LYS A 115 1.63 2.96 11.87
C LYS A 115 3.02 2.58 11.33
N SER A 116 3.41 3.18 10.20
CA SER A 116 4.74 2.98 9.61
C SER A 116 5.86 3.48 10.52
N VAL A 117 5.66 4.61 11.21
CA VAL A 117 6.61 5.14 12.20
C VAL A 117 6.74 4.21 13.41
N GLN A 118 5.61 3.71 13.93
CA GLN A 118 5.60 2.76 15.05
C GLN A 118 6.33 1.46 14.70
N LEU A 119 6.00 0.88 13.55
CA LEU A 119 6.66 -0.33 13.07
C LEU A 119 8.16 -0.12 12.86
N PHE A 120 8.57 1.06 12.34
CA PHE A 120 9.98 1.41 12.18
C PHE A 120 10.71 1.51 13.53
N LYS A 121 10.05 2.00 14.57
CA LYS A 121 10.62 2.03 15.93
C LYS A 121 11.01 0.64 16.41
N GLU A 122 10.13 -0.33 16.18
CA GLU A 122 10.29 -1.71 16.64
C GLU A 122 11.27 -2.52 15.79
N THR A 123 11.09 -2.46 14.46
CA THR A 123 11.78 -3.38 13.53
C THR A 123 12.87 -2.73 12.69
N LYS A 124 13.01 -1.39 12.76
CA LYS A 124 13.86 -0.57 11.87
C LYS A 124 13.43 -0.62 10.40
N ASP A 125 12.24 -1.17 10.11
CA ASP A 125 11.58 -1.15 8.80
C ASP A 125 10.08 -0.89 8.99
N GLY A 126 9.62 0.29 8.63
CA GLY A 126 8.22 0.70 8.76
C GLY A 126 7.33 0.29 7.59
N ARG A 127 7.84 -0.52 6.65
CA ARG A 127 7.07 -0.95 5.48
C ARG A 127 6.17 -2.12 5.82
N PHE A 128 4.89 -1.99 5.54
CA PHE A 128 3.88 -3.04 5.67
C PHE A 128 3.12 -3.22 4.35
N ASN A 129 2.28 -4.24 4.26
CA ASN A 129 1.49 -4.51 3.06
C ASN A 129 0.33 -3.50 2.93
N LEU A 130 0.51 -2.53 2.03
CA LEU A 130 -0.46 -1.46 1.76
C LEU A 130 -1.78 -2.00 1.20
N SER A 131 -1.71 -2.96 0.27
CA SER A 131 -2.91 -3.54 -0.35
C SER A 131 -3.80 -4.23 0.69
N LYS A 132 -3.20 -4.98 1.62
CA LYS A 132 -3.94 -5.62 2.72
C LYS A 132 -4.53 -4.60 3.70
N GLN A 133 -3.82 -3.50 3.96
CA GLN A 133 -4.32 -2.45 4.84
C GLN A 133 -5.56 -1.79 4.24
N ILE A 134 -5.48 -1.37 2.97
CA ILE A 134 -6.60 -0.74 2.26
C ILE A 134 -7.82 -1.67 2.18
N ALA A 135 -7.60 -2.97 1.89
CA ALA A 135 -8.69 -3.93 1.84
C ALA A 135 -9.42 -4.05 3.20
N LYS A 136 -8.69 -4.01 4.33
CA LYS A 136 -9.29 -4.00 5.67
C LYS A 136 -10.12 -2.75 5.94
N GLU A 137 -9.67 -1.58 5.48
CA GLU A 137 -10.39 -0.33 5.63
C GLU A 137 -11.70 -0.31 4.82
N VAL A 138 -11.67 -0.77 3.57
CA VAL A 138 -12.87 -0.83 2.71
C VAL A 138 -13.95 -1.70 3.33
N VAL A 139 -13.59 -2.83 3.94
CA VAL A 139 -14.57 -3.72 4.61
C VAL A 139 -15.23 -3.07 5.83
N ARG A 140 -14.61 -2.10 6.49
CA ARG A 140 -15.19 -1.40 7.64
C ARG A 140 -16.35 -0.48 7.29
N TYR A 141 -16.52 -0.08 6.04
CA TYR A 141 -17.51 0.93 5.61
C TYR A 141 -18.69 0.38 4.82
N PHE A 142 -18.81 -0.94 4.68
CA PHE A 142 -20.02 -1.53 4.10
C PHE A 142 -21.13 -1.58 5.15
N PHE A 143 -21.92 -0.51 5.24
CA PHE A 143 -23.22 -0.55 5.89
C PHE A 143 -24.24 -1.12 4.90
N VAL A 144 -24.64 -2.36 5.11
CA VAL A 144 -25.78 -2.92 4.39
C VAL A 144 -27.04 -2.44 5.12
N SER A 145 -27.69 -1.42 4.59
CA SER A 145 -28.93 -0.87 5.14
C SER A 145 -30.19 -1.54 4.61
N ASP A 146 -30.05 -2.55 3.74
CA ASP A 146 -31.21 -3.22 3.13
C ASP A 146 -31.30 -4.70 3.49
N SER A 147 -32.52 -5.09 3.88
CA SER A 147 -32.96 -6.46 4.24
C SER A 147 -32.99 -7.46 3.07
N THR A 148 -32.37 -7.14 1.93
CA THR A 148 -32.33 -7.95 0.71
C THR A 148 -30.92 -8.45 0.37
N VAL A 149 -30.14 -8.86 1.37
CA VAL A 149 -28.83 -9.48 1.12
C VAL A 149 -29.04 -10.95 0.79
N PRO A 150 -28.56 -11.45 -0.36
CA PRO A 150 -28.63 -12.87 -0.66
C PRO A 150 -27.81 -13.66 0.37
N SER A 151 -28.38 -14.78 0.82
CA SER A 151 -27.95 -15.62 1.96
C SER A 151 -26.59 -16.32 1.84
N ASN A 152 -25.78 -15.97 0.84
CA ASN A 152 -24.50 -16.62 0.54
C ASN A 152 -23.25 -15.79 0.90
N ILE A 153 -23.41 -14.66 1.60
CA ILE A 153 -22.26 -13.89 2.09
C ILE A 153 -21.96 -14.37 3.52
N ALA A 154 -20.89 -15.15 3.67
CA ALA A 154 -20.36 -15.54 4.96
C ALA A 154 -19.82 -14.31 5.71
N TYR A 155 -20.49 -13.89 6.75
CA TYR A 155 -20.00 -12.86 7.67
C TYR A 155 -18.87 -13.45 8.51
N LEU A 156 -17.68 -12.91 8.38
CA LEU A 156 -16.63 -13.11 9.37
C LEU A 156 -17.03 -12.31 10.63
N ASN A 157 -17.61 -13.02 11.59
CA ASN A 157 -17.94 -12.46 12.91
C ASN A 157 -16.65 -12.13 13.68
N ASN A 158 -16.12 -10.94 13.50
CA ASN A 158 -15.22 -10.32 14.47
C ASN A 158 -16.07 -9.40 15.35
N THR A 159 -16.55 -9.92 16.46
CA THR A 159 -17.20 -9.17 17.55
C THR A 159 -16.16 -8.38 18.33
N GLU A 160 -15.59 -7.34 17.73
CA GLU A 160 -15.00 -6.25 18.49
C GLU A 160 -15.98 -5.07 18.48
N SER A 161 -16.39 -4.66 19.67
CA SER A 161 -17.37 -3.63 19.96
C SER A 161 -17.09 -2.35 19.17
N VAL A 162 -18.02 -1.99 18.29
CA VAL A 162 -18.02 -0.72 17.55
C VAL A 162 -18.17 0.42 18.56
N PRO A 163 -17.24 1.36 18.67
CA PRO A 163 -17.42 2.55 19.50
C PRO A 163 -18.62 3.35 18.95
N LYS A 164 -19.62 3.60 19.79
CA LYS A 164 -20.76 4.46 19.48
C LYS A 164 -20.28 5.90 19.30
N HIS A 165 -20.06 6.32 18.07
CA HIS A 165 -19.78 7.70 17.76
C HIS A 165 -21.07 8.53 17.80
N PRO A 166 -21.13 9.64 18.59
CA PRO A 166 -22.35 10.44 18.79
C PRO A 166 -22.79 11.27 17.57
N TRP A 167 -22.07 11.21 16.46
CA TRP A 167 -22.33 12.05 15.26
C TRP A 167 -23.22 11.41 14.19
N ILE A 168 -23.70 10.18 14.39
CA ILE A 168 -24.53 9.44 13.39
C ILE A 168 -26.04 9.59 13.69
N LYS A 169 -26.48 10.73 14.21
CA LYS A 169 -27.89 11.14 14.25
C LYS A 169 -28.07 12.39 13.40
N LYS A 170 -27.91 12.29 12.08
CA LYS A 170 -28.53 13.21 11.13
C LYS A 170 -29.28 12.38 10.10
N GLU A 171 -30.60 12.54 10.15
CA GLU A 171 -31.57 12.00 9.23
C GLU A 171 -31.14 12.30 7.78
N ILE A 172 -30.94 11.25 7.01
CA ILE A 172 -30.83 11.37 5.55
C ILE A 172 -32.27 11.48 5.05
N THR A 173 -32.72 12.71 4.81
CA THR A 173 -33.93 12.97 4.04
C THR A 173 -33.77 12.36 2.65
N LYS A 174 -34.65 11.41 2.32
CA LYS A 174 -34.70 10.76 1.01
C LYS A 174 -34.89 11.82 -0.07
N PRO A 175 -34.15 11.84 -1.17
CA PRO A 175 -34.49 12.65 -2.31
C PRO A 175 -35.79 12.12 -2.92
N ASN A 176 -36.81 12.97 -2.99
CA ASN A 176 -38.06 12.73 -3.72
C ASN A 176 -37.76 12.62 -5.21
N TYR A 177 -37.72 11.41 -5.75
CA TYR A 177 -37.85 11.18 -7.17
C TYR A 177 -39.36 11.06 -7.48
N SER A 178 -39.99 12.19 -7.69
CA SER A 178 -41.30 12.27 -8.33
C SER A 178 -41.21 13.24 -9.52
N SER A 179 -41.70 12.76 -10.66
CA SER A 179 -42.03 13.48 -11.87
C SER A 179 -40.88 13.87 -12.81
N TYR A 180 -40.69 13.03 -13.83
CA TYR A 180 -40.68 13.49 -15.25
C TYR A 180 -41.05 12.30 -16.12
N ILE A 181 -42.38 12.14 -16.30
CA ILE A 181 -42.98 11.48 -17.45
C ILE A 181 -43.77 12.59 -18.16
N HIS A 182 -43.23 13.04 -19.27
CA HIS A 182 -43.98 13.49 -20.44
C HIS A 182 -43.05 13.47 -21.63
#